data_72568a959a0f99f5fb0ed1bc07bbca21
#
_entry.id   72568a959a0f99f5fb0ed1bc07bbca21
#
_cell.length_a   1.000
_cell.length_b   1.000
_cell.length_c   1.000
_cell.angle_alpha   90.00
_cell.angle_beta   90.00
_cell.angle_gamma   90.00
#
_symmetry.space_group_name_H-M   'P 1'
#
loop_
_entity.id
_entity.type
_entity.pdbx_description
1 polymer ?
#
loop_
_entity_poly.entity_id
_entity_poly.type
_entity_poly.pdbx_seq_one_letter_code
_entity_poly.pdbx_strand_id
1 'polypeptide(L)'
;AGALTARLAPEPDPALVRAVNAALILLADHELATSTMAVRVAASTRADLYDALLAGLGVVAGPLHGGASQLAYGLVRDAEQLGPERALDETLRWQHRLPGFGHSVYQGDDPRFTVLKGLVDDLWRPERRRILDTLLALAGQRALPGPNVDLGLGALMRAAGMAEDCGRTLFTIARVAGWTAHYLEELQERPIRYRARAVYATRP
;
A
#
# COMPACT_ATOMS: atom_id res chain seq x y z
N ALA A 1 7.52 15.91 1.20
CA ALA A 1 7.41 15.03 2.38
C ALA A 1 7.21 15.85 3.67
N GLY A 2 8.06 16.84 3.99
CA GLY A 2 8.00 17.56 5.29
C GLY A 2 6.64 18.13 5.64
N ALA A 3 6.00 18.90 4.74
CA ALA A 3 4.67 19.46 4.98
C ALA A 3 3.59 18.39 5.18
N LEU A 4 3.70 17.26 4.50
CA LEU A 4 2.78 16.13 4.66
C LEU A 4 3.01 15.44 6.01
N THR A 5 4.26 15.17 6.38
CA THR A 5 4.61 14.58 7.66
C THR A 5 4.08 15.42 8.84
N ALA A 6 4.24 16.74 8.76
CA ALA A 6 3.76 17.67 9.78
C ALA A 6 2.21 17.70 9.94
N ARG A 7 1.49 17.19 8.94
CA ARG A 7 0.01 17.07 9.01
C ARG A 7 -0.47 15.71 9.46
N LEU A 8 0.32 14.67 9.22
CA LEU A 8 -0.07 13.28 9.49
C LEU A 8 0.48 12.75 10.82
N ALA A 9 1.60 13.29 11.30
CA ALA A 9 2.26 12.83 12.51
C ALA A 9 2.20 13.89 13.62
N PRO A 10 1.95 13.51 14.89
CA PRO A 10 1.92 14.45 16.01
C PRO A 10 3.29 15.06 16.31
N GLU A 11 4.36 14.30 16.11
CA GLU A 11 5.73 14.72 16.42
C GLU A 11 6.64 14.44 15.20
N PRO A 12 6.62 15.33 14.18
CA PRO A 12 7.47 15.17 13.01
C PRO A 12 8.94 15.47 13.33
N ASP A 13 9.83 14.56 12.99
CA ASP A 13 11.28 14.72 13.07
C ASP A 13 11.96 14.46 11.70
N PRO A 14 13.24 14.78 11.54
CA PRO A 14 13.94 14.55 10.26
C PRO A 14 14.01 13.08 9.83
N ALA A 15 14.05 12.11 10.75
CA ALA A 15 14.09 10.70 10.41
C ALA A 15 12.71 10.25 9.88
N LEU A 16 11.63 10.68 10.51
CA LEU A 16 10.28 10.44 10.03
C LEU A 16 10.02 11.08 8.67
N VAL A 17 10.50 12.32 8.45
CA VAL A 17 10.39 12.98 7.13
C VAL A 17 11.10 12.15 6.04
N ARG A 18 12.28 11.57 6.34
CA ARG A 18 12.97 10.66 5.40
C ARG A 18 12.17 9.40 5.12
N ALA A 19 11.58 8.78 6.14
CA ALA A 19 10.75 7.58 5.98
C ALA A 19 9.49 7.85 5.15
N VAL A 20 8.80 8.95 5.41
CA VAL A 20 7.64 9.39 4.60
C VAL A 20 8.06 9.71 3.17
N ASN A 21 9.20 10.37 2.96
CA ASN A 21 9.72 10.63 1.62
C ASN A 21 10.02 9.34 0.86
N ALA A 22 10.64 8.36 1.51
CA ALA A 22 10.87 7.05 0.90
C ALA A 22 9.56 6.34 0.56
N ALA A 23 8.57 6.37 1.44
CA ALA A 23 7.24 5.82 1.18
C ALA A 23 6.60 6.46 -0.07
N LEU A 24 6.65 7.79 -0.20
CA LEU A 24 6.14 8.50 -1.37
C LEU A 24 6.84 8.07 -2.66
N ILE A 25 8.16 7.90 -2.64
CA ILE A 25 8.94 7.44 -3.81
C ILE A 25 8.60 6.01 -4.18
N LEU A 26 8.60 5.10 -3.20
CA LEU A 26 8.34 3.67 -3.40
C LEU A 26 6.92 3.35 -3.88
N LEU A 27 5.96 4.24 -3.61
CA LEU A 27 4.56 4.09 -3.98
C LEU A 27 4.18 4.90 -5.23
N ALA A 28 5.09 5.75 -5.74
CA ALA A 28 4.81 6.66 -6.84
C ALA A 28 4.29 5.93 -8.08
N ASP A 29 4.89 4.79 -8.40
CA ASP A 29 4.43 3.92 -9.49
C ASP A 29 4.59 2.44 -9.14
N HIS A 30 3.79 1.60 -9.80
CA HIS A 30 3.91 0.14 -9.73
C HIS A 30 3.18 -0.47 -10.92
N GLU A 31 3.69 -0.24 -12.12
CA GLU A 31 3.15 -0.75 -13.37
C GLU A 31 1.63 -0.48 -13.56
N LEU A 32 0.94 -1.42 -14.19
CA LEU A 32 -0.48 -1.31 -14.52
C LEU A 32 -1.38 -1.79 -13.35
N ALA A 33 -1.16 -1.26 -12.15
CA ALA A 33 -2.08 -1.50 -11.03
C ALA A 33 -3.52 -1.12 -11.41
N THR A 34 -4.52 -1.71 -10.73
CA THR A 34 -5.94 -1.53 -11.07
C THR A 34 -6.35 -0.05 -11.15
N SER A 35 -5.87 0.80 -10.23
CA SER A 35 -6.13 2.24 -10.28
C SER A 35 -5.42 2.94 -11.46
N THR A 36 -4.21 2.50 -11.82
CA THR A 36 -3.49 2.98 -12.99
C THR A 36 -4.25 2.62 -14.27
N MET A 37 -4.80 1.41 -14.35
CA MET A 37 -5.66 1.02 -15.47
C MET A 37 -6.91 1.89 -15.60
N ALA A 38 -7.56 2.26 -14.49
CA ALA A 38 -8.71 3.15 -14.51
C ALA A 38 -8.34 4.53 -15.06
N VAL A 39 -7.20 5.07 -14.65
CA VAL A 39 -6.66 6.33 -15.20
C VAL A 39 -6.39 6.22 -16.70
N ARG A 40 -5.77 5.13 -17.15
CA ARG A 40 -5.50 4.90 -18.59
C ARG A 40 -6.79 4.74 -19.38
N VAL A 41 -7.80 4.04 -18.84
CA VAL A 41 -9.12 3.92 -19.49
C VAL A 41 -9.74 5.29 -19.68
N ALA A 42 -9.76 6.15 -18.66
CA ALA A 42 -10.27 7.52 -18.76
C ALA A 42 -9.45 8.35 -19.77
N ALA A 43 -8.12 8.32 -19.69
CA ALA A 43 -7.22 9.01 -20.62
C ALA A 43 -7.45 8.58 -22.09
N SER A 44 -7.73 7.29 -22.33
CA SER A 44 -7.99 6.76 -23.67
C SER A 44 -9.22 7.39 -24.33
N THR A 45 -10.17 7.89 -23.55
CA THR A 45 -11.34 8.63 -24.03
C THR A 45 -11.07 10.12 -24.23
N ARG A 46 -9.83 10.58 -23.97
CA ARG A 46 -9.42 12.00 -23.98
C ARG A 46 -10.10 12.83 -22.88
N ALA A 47 -10.54 12.21 -21.77
CA ALA A 47 -10.91 12.90 -20.55
C ALA A 47 -9.73 13.77 -20.07
N ASP A 48 -10.00 14.86 -19.38
CA ASP A 48 -8.94 15.68 -18.83
C ASP A 48 -8.20 14.96 -17.67
N LEU A 49 -7.07 15.53 -17.25
CA LEU A 49 -6.23 14.94 -16.20
C LEU A 49 -7.00 14.76 -14.88
N TYR A 50 -7.82 15.74 -14.51
CA TYR A 50 -8.53 15.68 -13.23
C TYR A 50 -9.58 14.59 -13.21
N ASP A 51 -10.34 14.43 -14.29
CA ASP A 51 -11.32 13.36 -14.46
C ASP A 51 -10.65 11.97 -14.47
N ALA A 52 -9.49 11.85 -15.13
CA ALA A 52 -8.72 10.64 -15.11
C ALA A 52 -8.19 10.30 -13.70
N LEU A 53 -7.71 11.28 -12.95
CA LEU A 53 -7.30 11.11 -11.55
C LEU A 53 -8.47 10.73 -10.65
N LEU A 54 -9.69 11.30 -10.87
CA LEU A 54 -10.89 10.89 -10.14
C LEU A 54 -11.25 9.42 -10.38
N ALA A 55 -11.07 8.91 -11.60
CA ALA A 55 -11.25 7.48 -11.88
C ALA A 55 -10.26 6.61 -11.07
N GLY A 56 -9.00 7.01 -10.99
CA GLY A 56 -7.97 6.36 -10.15
C GLY A 56 -8.33 6.39 -8.67
N LEU A 57 -8.78 7.54 -8.17
CA LEU A 57 -9.22 7.73 -6.78
C LEU A 57 -10.40 6.83 -6.43
N GLY A 58 -11.39 6.69 -7.32
CA GLY A 58 -12.52 5.79 -7.12
C GLY A 58 -12.08 4.34 -6.91
N VAL A 59 -11.08 3.88 -7.64
CA VAL A 59 -10.54 2.52 -7.50
C VAL A 59 -9.72 2.38 -6.21
N VAL A 60 -8.90 3.37 -5.86
CA VAL A 60 -8.12 3.34 -4.60
C VAL A 60 -9.03 3.36 -3.37
N ALA A 61 -10.21 3.93 -3.44
CA ALA A 61 -11.17 3.92 -2.34
C ALA A 61 -11.64 2.50 -1.96
N GLY A 62 -11.48 1.52 -2.86
CA GLY A 62 -11.85 0.12 -2.60
C GLY A 62 -10.99 -0.54 -1.51
N PRO A 63 -11.61 -1.36 -0.64
CA PRO A 63 -10.90 -1.99 0.50
C PRO A 63 -9.80 -2.97 0.06
N LEU A 64 -9.90 -3.54 -1.14
CA LEU A 64 -8.91 -4.48 -1.69
C LEU A 64 -7.71 -3.77 -2.34
N HIS A 65 -7.69 -2.44 -2.35
CA HIS A 65 -6.59 -1.65 -2.92
C HIS A 65 -6.06 -0.66 -1.89
N GLY A 66 -6.62 0.53 -1.78
CA GLY A 66 -6.10 1.55 -0.85
C GLY A 66 -6.34 1.26 0.65
N GLY A 67 -7.18 0.29 0.99
CA GLY A 67 -7.44 -0.12 2.38
C GLY A 67 -6.44 -1.16 2.94
N ALA A 68 -5.56 -1.73 2.13
CA ALA A 68 -4.67 -2.82 2.55
C ALA A 68 -3.71 -2.40 3.67
N SER A 69 -3.16 -1.19 3.61
CA SER A 69 -2.26 -0.64 4.63
C SER A 69 -2.95 -0.39 5.98
N GLN A 70 -4.25 -0.10 5.99
CA GLN A 70 -5.04 0.02 7.21
C GLN A 70 -5.20 -1.33 7.93
N LEU A 71 -5.45 -2.39 7.16
CA LEU A 71 -5.50 -3.75 7.73
C LEU A 71 -4.14 -4.18 8.28
N ALA A 72 -3.04 -3.86 7.57
CA ALA A 72 -1.69 -4.12 8.04
C ALA A 72 -1.34 -3.31 9.31
N TYR A 73 -1.78 -2.06 9.42
CA TYR A 73 -1.69 -1.26 10.65
C TYR A 73 -2.39 -1.98 11.82
N GLY A 74 -3.60 -2.51 11.58
CA GLY A 74 -4.34 -3.29 12.59
C GLY A 74 -3.54 -4.51 13.06
N LEU A 75 -2.95 -5.28 12.15
CA LEU A 75 -2.12 -6.43 12.49
C LEU A 75 -0.91 -6.04 13.35
N VAL A 76 -0.20 -4.96 13.00
CA VAL A 76 0.95 -4.49 13.79
C VAL A 76 0.51 -4.02 15.17
N ARG A 77 -0.61 -3.27 15.26
CA ARG A 77 -1.21 -2.86 16.55
C ARG A 77 -1.55 -4.07 17.41
N ASP A 78 -2.21 -5.07 16.84
CA ASP A 78 -2.63 -6.26 17.57
C ASP A 78 -1.42 -7.10 18.01
N ALA A 79 -0.35 -7.15 17.20
CA ALA A 79 0.91 -7.76 17.60
C ALA A 79 1.58 -7.02 18.79
N GLU A 80 1.46 -5.68 18.86
CA GLU A 80 1.94 -4.89 20.01
C GLU A 80 1.10 -5.14 21.27
N GLN A 81 -0.20 -5.34 21.15
CA GLN A 81 -1.14 -5.46 22.27
C GLN A 81 -1.30 -6.89 22.80
N LEU A 82 -1.37 -7.86 21.90
CA LEU A 82 -1.70 -9.27 22.21
C LEU A 82 -0.46 -10.19 22.16
N GLY A 83 0.62 -9.70 21.58
CA GLY A 83 1.78 -10.49 21.19
C GLY A 83 1.69 -11.02 19.75
N PRO A 84 2.84 -11.17 19.06
CA PRO A 84 2.89 -11.51 17.62
C PRO A 84 2.21 -12.83 17.27
N GLU A 85 2.38 -13.86 18.09
CA GLU A 85 1.81 -15.19 17.82
C GLU A 85 0.28 -15.17 17.85
N ARG A 86 -0.27 -14.58 18.92
CA ARG A 86 -1.73 -14.48 19.08
C ARG A 86 -2.35 -13.60 18.01
N ALA A 87 -1.73 -12.47 17.69
CA ALA A 87 -2.19 -11.57 16.61
C ALA A 87 -2.24 -12.29 15.25
N LEU A 88 -1.21 -13.10 14.96
CA LEU A 88 -1.14 -13.93 13.76
C LEU A 88 -2.27 -14.96 13.71
N ASP A 89 -2.46 -15.72 14.81
CA ASP A 89 -3.48 -16.75 14.90
C ASP A 89 -4.91 -16.20 14.77
N GLU A 90 -5.20 -15.12 15.48
CA GLU A 90 -6.52 -14.47 15.40
C GLU A 90 -6.78 -13.92 14.01
N THR A 91 -5.79 -13.27 13.39
CA THR A 91 -5.95 -12.74 12.02
C THR A 91 -6.20 -13.85 11.01
N LEU A 92 -5.44 -14.93 11.02
CA LEU A 92 -5.63 -16.03 10.07
C LEU A 92 -6.96 -16.77 10.27
N ARG A 93 -7.44 -16.85 11.53
CA ARG A 93 -8.75 -17.45 11.83
C ARG A 93 -9.92 -16.71 11.17
N TRP A 94 -9.85 -15.37 11.12
CA TRP A 94 -10.97 -14.55 10.68
C TRP A 94 -10.86 -14.02 9.26
N GLN A 95 -9.65 -13.83 8.73
CA GLN A 95 -9.43 -13.14 7.45
C GLN A 95 -8.94 -14.06 6.32
N HIS A 96 -8.59 -15.32 6.58
CA HIS A 96 -8.02 -16.28 5.61
C HIS A 96 -6.75 -15.78 4.88
N ARG A 97 -6.35 -14.54 5.07
CA ARG A 97 -5.15 -13.90 4.52
C ARG A 97 -4.51 -13.03 5.59
N LEU A 98 -3.19 -12.99 5.59
CA LEU A 98 -2.43 -12.11 6.48
C LEU A 98 -2.27 -10.74 5.83
N PRO A 99 -2.85 -9.65 6.40
CA PRO A 99 -2.68 -8.31 5.86
C PRO A 99 -1.22 -7.88 5.83
N GLY A 100 -0.80 -7.23 4.74
CA GLY A 100 0.58 -6.82 4.57
C GLY A 100 1.52 -7.94 4.12
N PHE A 101 0.99 -9.10 3.71
CA PHE A 101 1.76 -10.23 3.20
C PHE A 101 1.22 -10.70 1.84
N GLY A 102 2.16 -11.19 1.00
CA GLY A 102 1.87 -11.63 -0.36
C GLY A 102 1.73 -10.48 -1.35
N HIS A 103 2.09 -10.75 -2.58
CA HIS A 103 2.00 -9.79 -3.69
C HIS A 103 1.75 -10.53 -5.01
N SER A 104 1.05 -9.88 -5.95
CA SER A 104 0.76 -10.48 -7.26
C SER A 104 1.98 -10.59 -8.17
N VAL A 105 2.97 -9.70 -7.98
CA VAL A 105 4.19 -9.63 -8.81
C VAL A 105 5.38 -10.29 -8.10
N TYR A 106 5.57 -10.04 -6.80
CA TYR A 106 6.70 -10.58 -6.05
C TYR A 106 6.37 -11.95 -5.47
N GLN A 107 7.22 -12.95 -5.74
CA GLN A 107 7.07 -14.31 -5.20
C GLN A 107 7.67 -14.48 -3.80
N GLY A 108 8.48 -13.53 -3.35
CA GLY A 108 9.09 -13.46 -2.02
C GLY A 108 8.76 -12.15 -1.34
N ASP A 109 9.73 -11.59 -0.63
CA ASP A 109 9.60 -10.29 0.01
C ASP A 109 9.49 -9.17 -1.04
N ASP A 110 8.59 -8.23 -0.81
CA ASP A 110 8.49 -7.02 -1.62
C ASP A 110 9.69 -6.10 -1.29
N PRO A 111 10.55 -5.75 -2.27
CA PRO A 111 11.73 -4.92 -2.00
C PRO A 111 11.39 -3.55 -1.41
N ARG A 112 10.19 -3.03 -1.66
CA ARG A 112 9.70 -1.78 -1.06
C ARG A 112 9.51 -1.93 0.45
N PHE A 113 9.03 -3.10 0.91
CA PHE A 113 8.94 -3.41 2.32
C PHE A 113 10.32 -3.37 2.99
N THR A 114 11.32 -4.00 2.38
CA THR A 114 12.68 -4.05 2.93
C THR A 114 13.26 -2.65 3.17
N VAL A 115 13.07 -1.74 2.21
CA VAL A 115 13.51 -0.34 2.35
C VAL A 115 12.76 0.37 3.47
N LEU A 116 11.42 0.26 3.51
CA LEU A 116 10.61 0.92 4.55
C LEU A 116 10.91 0.35 5.93
N LYS A 117 11.06 -0.96 6.05
CA LYS A 117 11.39 -1.60 7.33
C LYS A 117 12.69 -1.06 7.90
N GLY A 118 13.75 -0.91 7.10
CA GLY A 118 15.01 -0.35 7.57
C GLY A 118 14.83 1.05 8.15
N LEU A 119 14.04 1.92 7.50
CA LEU A 119 13.76 3.27 7.99
C LEU A 119 12.86 3.28 9.24
N VAL A 120 11.90 2.36 9.32
CA VAL A 120 11.01 2.20 10.49
C VAL A 120 11.79 1.68 11.69
N ASP A 121 12.75 0.78 11.48
CA ASP A 121 13.60 0.26 12.52
C ASP A 121 14.41 1.37 13.22
N ASP A 122 14.79 2.43 12.50
CA ASP A 122 15.46 3.60 13.06
C ASP A 122 14.52 4.51 13.89
N LEU A 123 13.20 4.44 13.62
CA LEU A 123 12.17 5.20 14.35
C LEU A 123 11.69 4.48 15.61
N TRP A 124 11.84 3.17 15.67
CA TRP A 124 11.29 2.35 16.74
C TRP A 124 12.28 2.08 17.86
N ARG A 125 11.75 2.02 19.09
CA ARG A 125 12.48 1.45 20.23
C ARG A 125 12.74 -0.04 19.98
N PRO A 126 13.83 -0.61 20.55
CA PRO A 126 14.20 -2.01 20.34
C PRO A 126 13.10 -3.03 20.64
N GLU A 127 12.23 -2.73 21.61
CA GLU A 127 11.13 -3.61 22.01
C GLU A 127 10.09 -3.75 20.91
N ARG A 128 9.70 -2.62 20.28
CA ARG A 128 8.73 -2.59 19.18
C ARG A 128 9.30 -3.25 17.92
N ARG A 129 10.58 -2.99 17.64
CA ARG A 129 11.30 -3.65 16.54
C ARG A 129 11.22 -5.17 16.67
N ARG A 130 11.51 -5.72 17.88
CA ARG A 130 11.43 -7.15 18.15
C ARG A 130 10.03 -7.73 17.91
N ILE A 131 8.98 -7.01 18.19
CA ILE A 131 7.60 -7.46 17.93
C ILE A 131 7.39 -7.70 16.43
N LEU A 132 7.76 -6.75 15.57
CA LEU A 132 7.65 -6.91 14.13
C LEU A 132 8.57 -8.03 13.61
N ASP A 133 9.82 -8.10 14.08
CA ASP A 133 10.76 -9.15 13.69
C ASP A 133 10.24 -10.54 14.08
N THR A 134 9.63 -10.67 15.26
CA THR A 134 9.00 -11.93 15.70
C THR A 134 7.80 -12.28 14.82
N LEU A 135 6.95 -11.31 14.48
CA LEU A 135 5.82 -11.53 13.57
C LEU A 135 6.28 -12.04 12.20
N LEU A 136 7.33 -11.44 11.64
CA LEU A 136 7.93 -11.86 10.38
C LEU A 136 8.53 -13.29 10.47
N ALA A 137 9.24 -13.59 11.55
CA ALA A 137 9.80 -14.91 11.78
C ALA A 137 8.72 -16.00 11.89
N LEU A 138 7.64 -15.73 12.63
CA LEU A 138 6.49 -16.64 12.75
C LEU A 138 5.77 -16.85 11.41
N ALA A 139 5.60 -15.79 10.62
CA ALA A 139 5.02 -15.91 9.29
C ALA A 139 5.89 -16.79 8.38
N GLY A 140 7.21 -16.60 8.40
CA GLY A 140 8.16 -17.43 7.65
C GLY A 140 8.16 -18.90 8.11
N GLN A 141 8.14 -19.17 9.42
CA GLN A 141 8.05 -20.54 9.97
C GLN A 141 6.78 -21.29 9.53
N ARG A 142 5.70 -20.54 9.29
CA ARG A 142 4.41 -21.09 8.80
C ARG A 142 4.31 -21.13 7.28
N ALA A 143 5.40 -20.85 6.57
CA ALA A 143 5.44 -20.79 5.10
C ALA A 143 4.38 -19.86 4.50
N LEU A 144 4.04 -18.77 5.20
CA LEU A 144 3.15 -17.74 4.68
C LEU A 144 3.87 -16.89 3.61
N PRO A 145 3.14 -16.22 2.73
CA PRO A 145 3.74 -15.30 1.76
C PRO A 145 4.64 -14.26 2.40
N GLY A 146 5.64 -13.76 1.68
CA GLY A 146 6.53 -12.70 2.16
C GLY A 146 5.82 -11.37 2.45
N PRO A 147 6.40 -10.50 3.30
CA PRO A 147 5.84 -9.19 3.61
C PRO A 147 5.85 -8.27 2.39
N ASN A 148 4.86 -7.37 2.31
CA ASN A 148 4.73 -6.40 1.23
C ASN A 148 4.76 -4.95 1.75
N VAL A 149 4.68 -3.99 0.84
CA VAL A 149 4.75 -2.55 1.14
C VAL A 149 3.67 -2.09 2.11
N ASP A 150 2.49 -2.74 2.15
CA ASP A 150 1.41 -2.35 3.06
C ASP A 150 1.77 -2.64 4.52
N LEU A 151 2.52 -3.73 4.79
CA LEU A 151 3.07 -3.98 6.13
C LEU A 151 4.07 -2.89 6.52
N GLY A 152 4.93 -2.47 5.59
CA GLY A 152 5.87 -1.38 5.80
C GLY A 152 5.17 -0.06 6.12
N LEU A 153 4.08 0.25 5.41
CA LEU A 153 3.24 1.44 5.70
C LEU A 153 2.54 1.31 7.06
N GLY A 154 1.98 0.15 7.37
CA GLY A 154 1.35 -0.11 8.67
C GLY A 154 2.34 0.11 9.82
N ALA A 155 3.55 -0.42 9.69
CA ALA A 155 4.63 -0.24 10.65
C ALA A 155 5.09 1.24 10.75
N LEU A 156 5.23 1.94 9.62
CA LEU A 156 5.56 3.38 9.59
C LEU A 156 4.51 4.21 10.32
N MET A 157 3.23 3.98 10.04
CA MET A 157 2.14 4.69 10.72
C MET A 157 2.15 4.44 12.23
N ARG A 158 2.41 3.19 12.65
CA ARG A 158 2.55 2.85 14.07
C ARG A 158 3.76 3.51 14.72
N ALA A 159 4.90 3.58 14.02
CA ALA A 159 6.10 4.25 14.48
C ALA A 159 5.87 5.75 14.71
N ALA A 160 5.15 6.36 13.79
CA ALA A 160 4.91 7.81 13.74
C ALA A 160 3.70 8.27 14.58
N GLY A 161 2.95 7.38 15.22
CA GLY A 161 1.70 7.73 15.93
C GLY A 161 0.62 8.30 15.01
N MET A 162 0.67 7.96 13.71
CA MET A 162 -0.33 8.39 12.72
C MET A 162 -1.65 7.64 12.89
N ALA A 163 -2.75 8.24 12.42
CA ALA A 163 -4.04 7.58 12.33
C ALA A 163 -4.00 6.40 11.33
N GLU A 164 -4.89 5.43 11.52
CA GLU A 164 -4.89 4.18 10.74
C GLU A 164 -5.23 4.35 9.25
N ASP A 165 -5.83 5.47 8.85
CA ASP A 165 -6.18 5.81 7.46
C ASP A 165 -5.08 6.60 6.74
N CYS A 166 -4.04 7.04 7.45
CA CYS A 166 -2.92 7.79 6.87
C CYS A 166 -2.18 7.00 5.78
N GLY A 167 -2.16 5.67 5.85
CA GLY A 167 -1.52 4.84 4.81
C GLY A 167 -2.19 4.98 3.47
N ARG A 168 -3.52 5.01 3.42
CA ARG A 168 -4.26 5.28 2.19
C ARG A 168 -3.99 6.69 1.66
N THR A 169 -3.87 7.67 2.54
CA THR A 169 -3.51 9.05 2.18
C THR A 169 -2.11 9.11 1.57
N LEU A 170 -1.11 8.49 2.21
CA LEU A 170 0.26 8.40 1.70
C LEU A 170 0.31 7.71 0.34
N PHE A 171 -0.36 6.55 0.23
CA PHE A 171 -0.45 5.78 -1.02
C PHE A 171 -1.04 6.62 -2.14
N THR A 172 -2.18 7.27 -1.88
CA THR A 172 -2.90 8.05 -2.90
C THR A 172 -2.07 9.23 -3.38
N ILE A 173 -1.50 10.01 -2.46
CA ILE A 173 -0.67 11.18 -2.81
C ILE A 173 0.55 10.75 -3.62
N ALA A 174 1.22 9.69 -3.23
CA ALA A 174 2.35 9.14 -3.96
C ALA A 174 1.96 8.72 -5.38
N ARG A 175 0.87 7.96 -5.50
CA ARG A 175 0.45 7.35 -6.76
C ARG A 175 -0.05 8.37 -7.80
N VAL A 176 -0.45 9.58 -7.40
CA VAL A 176 -0.79 10.67 -8.36
C VAL A 176 0.35 10.92 -9.35
N ALA A 177 1.61 10.80 -8.93
CA ALA A 177 2.75 10.97 -9.83
C ALA A 177 2.77 9.91 -10.94
N GLY A 178 2.63 8.62 -10.58
CA GLY A 178 2.56 7.54 -11.55
C GLY A 178 1.30 7.61 -12.43
N TRP A 179 0.15 7.93 -11.84
CA TRP A 179 -1.07 8.15 -12.63
C TRP A 179 -0.92 9.25 -13.68
N THR A 180 -0.25 10.36 -13.31
CA THR A 180 0.00 11.45 -14.26
C THR A 180 0.93 11.00 -15.38
N ALA A 181 1.97 10.25 -15.08
CA ALA A 181 2.87 9.70 -16.10
C ALA A 181 2.11 8.77 -17.05
N HIS A 182 1.33 7.83 -16.50
CA HIS A 182 0.51 6.91 -17.29
C HIS A 182 -0.59 7.61 -18.09
N TYR A 183 -1.15 8.70 -17.56
CA TYR A 183 -2.09 9.55 -18.31
C TYR A 183 -1.42 10.15 -19.55
N LEU A 184 -0.24 10.74 -19.39
CA LEU A 184 0.50 11.36 -20.49
C LEU A 184 0.92 10.35 -21.55
N GLU A 185 1.37 9.15 -21.14
CA GLU A 185 1.66 8.05 -22.07
C GLU A 185 0.40 7.63 -22.85
N GLU A 186 -0.73 7.45 -22.15
CA GLU A 186 -1.97 6.99 -22.80
C GLU A 186 -2.51 7.99 -23.82
N LEU A 187 -2.24 9.28 -23.66
CA LEU A 187 -2.59 10.28 -24.66
C LEU A 187 -1.86 10.10 -26.01
N GLN A 188 -0.72 9.41 -26.02
CA GLN A 188 0.03 9.07 -27.24
C GLN A 188 -0.51 7.82 -27.93
N GLU A 189 -1.33 7.04 -27.24
CA GLU A 189 -1.89 5.80 -27.73
C GLU A 189 -3.17 6.02 -28.57
N ARG A 190 -3.58 4.96 -29.28
CA ARG A 190 -4.84 4.95 -30.02
C ARG A 190 -6.02 5.21 -29.08
N PRO A 191 -6.93 6.16 -29.39
CA PRO A 191 -8.10 6.43 -28.56
C PRO A 191 -9.01 5.20 -28.41
N ILE A 192 -9.65 5.09 -27.24
CA ILE A 192 -10.67 4.08 -26.91
C ILE A 192 -10.19 2.65 -27.12
N ARG A 193 -8.90 2.36 -26.93
CA ARG A 193 -8.33 1.03 -27.15
C ARG A 193 -8.77 -0.02 -26.10
N TYR A 194 -9.36 0.40 -24.98
CA TYR A 194 -9.83 -0.51 -23.92
C TYR A 194 -11.31 -0.90 -24.06
N ARG A 195 -11.90 -0.79 -25.24
CA ARG A 195 -13.28 -1.20 -25.44
C ARG A 195 -13.41 -2.72 -25.42
N ALA A 196 -13.98 -3.23 -24.33
CA ALA A 196 -14.27 -4.65 -24.19
C ALA A 196 -15.42 -5.09 -25.12
N ARG A 197 -15.38 -6.36 -25.54
CA ARG A 197 -16.51 -7.02 -26.22
C ARG A 197 -17.20 -7.94 -25.23
N ALA A 198 -18.51 -7.74 -25.06
CA ALA A 198 -19.31 -8.64 -24.26
C ALA A 198 -19.63 -9.92 -25.07
N VAL A 199 -19.44 -11.07 -24.42
CA VAL A 199 -19.91 -12.36 -24.92
C VAL A 199 -20.99 -12.86 -23.97
N TYR A 200 -22.20 -13.02 -24.46
CA TYR A 200 -23.29 -13.58 -23.69
C TYR A 200 -23.19 -15.10 -23.72
N ALA A 201 -22.75 -15.69 -22.62
CA ALA A 201 -22.84 -17.12 -22.45
C ALA A 201 -24.28 -17.46 -22.01
N THR A 202 -25.03 -18.18 -22.84
CA THR A 202 -26.25 -18.86 -22.36
C THR A 202 -25.82 -19.88 -21.32
N ARG A 203 -26.30 -19.77 -20.08
CA ARG A 203 -26.11 -20.85 -19.10
C ARG A 203 -26.79 -22.09 -19.68
N PRO A 204 -26.12 -23.25 -19.68
CA PRO A 204 -26.76 -24.51 -20.04
C PRO A 204 -27.90 -24.85 -19.09
#